data_d5d301b94633b9b11ad84b4637ecef8f
#
_entry.id   d5d301b94633b9b11ad84b4637ecef8f
#
_cell.length_a   1.000
_cell.length_b   1.000
_cell.length_c   1.000
_cell.angle_alpha   90.00
_cell.angle_beta   90.00
_cell.angle_gamma   90.00
#
_symmetry.space_group_name_H-M   'P 1'
#
loop_
_entity.id
_entity.type
_entity.pdbx_description
1 polymer ?
#
loop_
_entity_poly.entity_id
_entity_poly.type
_entity_poly.pdbx_seq_one_letter_code
_entity_poly.pdbx_strand_id
1 'polypeptide(L)'
;MLGGNEMLANTFLEDIESIVSARNNHDLINLSDWNPSNKFIKSVNAILPTSFIQNGIDYIFSSEINDEVKNKVKFKLGFEENKSLELSFFDSGSLSIVNVIHLLSKIGIHDITIISPSYFSVEHICKDYAINCRHVELEKQGPSFILPNNYDKMLKNCQCIWLTNPVYCTGTYWEENFINNLNDLIEGTDTLLVIDESLSEIHRLISPKISSRRCITITSPHKALCTNGIKFSVILFPSQYSQIIDTWSDILTGCLSLSALTAIHHFISADYDDYLLCVKKIVEHNKQAVLKILKKYKIQYDTLSNSYLLSIYFLNLPYNYFDEKTNIIKFIDSTAAYVIPNSRNHFPKSTGLSFRLNLCSVSEKYLYALERAIIYLSNLN
;
A
#
# COMPACT_ATOMS: atom_id res chain seq x y z
N MET A 1 -6.74 -11.66 35.49
CA MET A 1 -7.77 -10.82 34.81
C MET A 1 -7.03 -9.98 33.82
N LEU A 2 -6.90 -10.47 32.61
CA LEU A 2 -6.35 -9.71 31.49
C LEU A 2 -7.45 -8.77 31.04
N GLY A 3 -7.20 -7.50 31.33
CA GLY A 3 -8.10 -6.43 31.03
C GLY A 3 -8.29 -6.21 29.55
N GLY A 4 -9.54 -5.86 29.25
CA GLY A 4 -9.94 -4.98 28.13
C GLY A 4 -9.42 -5.35 26.77
N ASN A 5 -10.27 -5.96 26.06
CA ASN A 5 -10.54 -5.87 24.63
C ASN A 5 -9.91 -4.67 23.88
N GLU A 6 -8.58 -4.60 23.84
CA GLU A 6 -7.92 -4.21 22.63
C GLU A 6 -8.10 -5.37 21.67
N MET A 7 -9.28 -5.50 21.13
CA MET A 7 -9.48 -6.31 19.95
C MET A 7 -8.55 -5.74 18.89
N LEU A 8 -7.52 -6.47 18.66
CA LEU A 8 -6.52 -6.26 17.66
C LEU A 8 -7.21 -5.85 16.39
N ALA A 9 -6.65 -4.97 15.69
CA ALA A 9 -7.13 -4.50 14.42
C ALA A 9 -6.93 -5.50 13.28
N ASN A 10 -6.81 -6.76 13.56
CA ASN A 10 -7.30 -7.81 12.72
C ASN A 10 -8.63 -7.55 12.21
N THR A 11 -9.17 -6.98 13.05
CA THR A 11 -10.36 -6.41 12.93
C THR A 11 -10.32 -5.11 12.17
N PHE A 12 -9.26 -4.77 11.50
CA PHE A 12 -9.22 -3.63 10.61
C PHE A 12 -10.44 -3.58 9.69
N LEU A 13 -10.98 -4.74 9.34
CA LEU A 13 -12.22 -4.90 8.59
C LEU A 13 -13.27 -5.74 9.33
N GLU A 14 -12.94 -6.48 10.37
CA GLU A 14 -13.86 -7.45 10.98
C GLU A 14 -15.14 -6.82 11.50
N ASP A 15 -15.03 -5.64 12.10
CA ASP A 15 -16.21 -4.92 12.56
C ASP A 15 -17.11 -4.51 11.39
N ILE A 16 -16.53 -4.00 10.32
CA ILE A 16 -17.26 -3.59 9.10
C ILE A 16 -17.74 -4.81 8.34
N GLU A 17 -16.90 -5.79 8.11
CA GLU A 17 -17.25 -7.04 7.40
C GLU A 17 -18.31 -7.84 8.16
N SER A 18 -18.23 -7.92 9.48
CA SER A 18 -19.24 -8.55 10.30
C SER A 18 -20.61 -7.84 10.19
N ILE A 19 -20.59 -6.49 10.18
CA ILE A 19 -21.82 -5.71 9.99
C ILE A 19 -22.39 -5.89 8.60
N VAL A 20 -21.56 -5.92 7.58
CA VAL A 20 -21.94 -6.11 6.18
C VAL A 20 -22.53 -7.51 5.99
N SER A 21 -21.85 -8.53 6.48
CA SER A 21 -22.28 -9.94 6.37
C SER A 21 -23.63 -10.20 7.10
N ALA A 22 -23.82 -9.58 8.26
CA ALA A 22 -25.06 -9.74 9.03
C ALA A 22 -26.32 -9.16 8.32
N ARG A 23 -26.12 -8.32 7.29
CA ARG A 23 -27.23 -7.72 6.55
C ARG A 23 -27.77 -8.56 5.41
N ASN A 24 -27.04 -9.62 5.01
CA ASN A 24 -27.43 -10.48 3.87
C ASN A 24 -27.83 -9.68 2.61
N ASN A 25 -27.29 -8.48 2.43
CA ASN A 25 -27.66 -7.60 1.32
C ASN A 25 -26.58 -7.67 0.24
N HIS A 26 -26.84 -8.44 -0.81
CA HIS A 26 -25.95 -8.59 -1.95
C HIS A 26 -25.80 -7.33 -2.83
N ASP A 27 -26.59 -6.28 -2.57
CA ASP A 27 -26.56 -5.01 -3.30
C ASP A 27 -25.68 -3.95 -2.65
N LEU A 28 -25.02 -4.27 -1.54
CA LEU A 28 -24.07 -3.36 -0.91
C LEU A 28 -22.86 -3.12 -1.80
N ILE A 29 -22.47 -1.87 -1.94
CA ILE A 29 -21.31 -1.48 -2.75
C ILE A 29 -20.15 -1.12 -1.83
N ASN A 30 -19.04 -1.84 -2.01
CA ASN A 30 -17.77 -1.50 -1.37
C ASN A 30 -17.08 -0.38 -2.16
N LEU A 31 -17.08 0.84 -1.61
CA LEU A 31 -16.41 1.97 -2.23
C LEU A 31 -14.88 1.96 -2.04
N SER A 32 -14.40 1.20 -1.07
CA SER A 32 -12.99 1.16 -0.64
C SER A 32 -12.30 -0.17 -0.92
N ASP A 33 -12.87 -1.01 -1.78
CA ASP A 33 -12.33 -2.33 -2.11
C ASP A 33 -10.88 -2.26 -2.60
N TRP A 34 -10.16 -3.34 -2.42
CA TRP A 34 -8.84 -3.56 -3.01
C TRP A 34 -8.92 -4.12 -4.43
N ASN A 35 -10.02 -4.81 -4.74
CA ASN A 35 -10.16 -5.54 -5.99
C ASN A 35 -10.78 -4.68 -7.09
N PRO A 36 -10.27 -4.80 -8.34
CA PRO A 36 -10.93 -4.23 -9.49
C PRO A 36 -12.25 -4.95 -9.77
N SER A 37 -13.21 -4.25 -10.36
CA SER A 37 -14.45 -4.86 -10.79
C SER A 37 -14.23 -5.83 -11.97
N ASN A 38 -15.11 -6.82 -12.13
CA ASN A 38 -15.09 -7.71 -13.29
C ASN A 38 -15.20 -6.93 -14.63
N LYS A 39 -15.90 -5.79 -14.63
CA LYS A 39 -15.98 -4.90 -15.80
C LYS A 39 -14.63 -4.28 -16.10
N PHE A 40 -13.90 -3.81 -15.08
CA PHE A 40 -12.55 -3.28 -15.24
C PHE A 40 -11.62 -4.33 -15.82
N ILE A 41 -11.58 -5.54 -15.24
CA ILE A 41 -10.73 -6.64 -15.70
C ILE A 41 -10.99 -6.97 -17.16
N LYS A 42 -12.27 -7.08 -17.56
CA LYS A 42 -12.66 -7.31 -18.97
C LYS A 42 -12.24 -6.16 -19.89
N SER A 43 -12.33 -4.92 -19.42
CA SER A 43 -11.96 -3.73 -20.21
C SER A 43 -10.47 -3.61 -20.45
N VAL A 44 -9.66 -4.15 -19.55
CA VAL A 44 -8.19 -4.13 -19.67
C VAL A 44 -7.69 -5.24 -20.60
N ASN A 45 -8.54 -6.22 -20.96
CA ASN A 45 -8.12 -7.39 -21.71
C ASN A 45 -6.89 -8.04 -21.08
N ALA A 46 -6.99 -8.36 -19.78
CA ALA A 46 -5.92 -9.02 -19.07
C ALA A 46 -5.60 -10.35 -19.77
N ILE A 47 -4.69 -10.29 -20.72
CA ILE A 47 -4.14 -11.47 -21.39
C ILE A 47 -3.22 -12.10 -20.36
N LEU A 48 -3.78 -13.01 -19.58
CA LEU A 48 -2.97 -13.92 -18.81
C LEU A 48 -2.30 -14.85 -19.81
N PRO A 49 -0.97 -14.85 -19.88
CA PRO A 49 -0.29 -15.77 -20.75
C PRO A 49 -0.72 -17.20 -20.39
N THR A 50 -1.28 -17.92 -21.36
CA THR A 50 -1.74 -19.30 -21.17
C THR A 50 -0.59 -20.32 -21.14
N SER A 51 0.65 -19.87 -21.37
CA SER A 51 1.86 -20.72 -21.43
C SER A 51 2.39 -21.18 -20.07
N PHE A 52 1.69 -20.86 -18.98
CA PHE A 52 2.19 -21.05 -17.61
C PHE A 52 2.09 -22.46 -17.03
N ILE A 53 1.29 -23.32 -17.66
CA ILE A 53 1.01 -24.65 -17.08
C ILE A 53 2.18 -25.63 -17.27
N GLN A 54 3.13 -25.31 -18.13
CA GLN A 54 4.20 -26.26 -18.50
C GLN A 54 5.27 -26.50 -17.43
N ASN A 55 5.45 -25.59 -16.47
CA ASN A 55 6.50 -25.69 -15.45
C ASN A 55 5.97 -25.80 -14.01
N GLY A 56 4.70 -26.11 -13.81
CA GLY A 56 4.06 -26.15 -12.49
C GLY A 56 4.35 -27.38 -11.65
N ILE A 57 5.36 -28.18 -11.99
CA ILE A 57 5.70 -29.43 -11.30
C ILE A 57 6.86 -29.22 -10.32
N ASP A 58 7.70 -28.22 -10.54
CA ASP A 58 8.90 -28.00 -9.77
C ASP A 58 8.68 -26.99 -8.64
N TYR A 59 9.24 -27.27 -7.48
CA TYR A 59 9.38 -26.29 -6.41
C TYR A 59 10.48 -25.31 -6.79
N ILE A 60 10.17 -24.02 -6.88
CA ILE A 60 11.13 -22.96 -7.15
C ILE A 60 11.14 -22.01 -5.96
N PHE A 61 12.22 -22.02 -5.20
CA PHE A 61 12.42 -21.08 -4.08
C PHE A 61 12.93 -19.74 -4.58
N SER A 62 12.71 -18.68 -3.79
CA SER A 62 13.20 -17.34 -4.12
C SER A 62 14.71 -17.31 -4.32
N SER A 63 15.45 -18.06 -3.50
CA SER A 63 16.91 -18.21 -3.57
C SER A 63 17.39 -18.83 -4.89
N GLU A 64 16.57 -19.69 -5.52
CA GLU A 64 16.90 -20.42 -6.75
C GLU A 64 16.64 -19.62 -8.03
N ILE A 65 15.96 -18.48 -7.95
CA ILE A 65 15.77 -17.61 -9.11
C ILE A 65 17.13 -17.13 -9.60
N ASN A 66 17.41 -17.37 -10.87
CA ASN A 66 18.71 -17.08 -11.45
C ASN A 66 19.03 -15.57 -11.49
N ASP A 67 20.31 -15.25 -11.47
CA ASP A 67 20.80 -13.87 -11.41
C ASP A 67 20.39 -13.04 -12.65
N GLU A 68 20.19 -13.66 -13.81
CA GLU A 68 19.73 -12.95 -15.00
C GLU A 68 18.33 -12.37 -14.78
N VAL A 69 17.41 -13.14 -14.21
CA VAL A 69 16.06 -12.66 -13.89
C VAL A 69 16.12 -11.61 -12.79
N LYS A 70 16.90 -11.83 -11.71
CA LYS A 70 17.09 -10.86 -10.64
C LYS A 70 17.61 -9.53 -11.17
N ASN A 71 18.61 -9.57 -12.06
CA ASN A 71 19.19 -8.36 -12.66
C ASN A 71 18.21 -7.63 -13.59
N LYS A 72 17.42 -8.36 -14.40
CA LYS A 72 16.37 -7.76 -15.22
C LYS A 72 15.31 -7.05 -14.37
N VAL A 73 14.93 -7.65 -13.24
CA VAL A 73 13.99 -7.04 -12.31
C VAL A 73 14.60 -5.79 -11.65
N LYS A 74 15.84 -5.85 -11.15
CA LYS A 74 16.54 -4.69 -10.59
C LYS A 74 16.61 -3.55 -11.60
N PHE A 75 17.03 -3.84 -12.82
CA PHE A 75 17.13 -2.85 -13.90
C PHE A 75 15.77 -2.19 -14.19
N LYS A 76 14.70 -2.99 -14.32
CA LYS A 76 13.37 -2.46 -14.59
C LYS A 76 12.80 -1.62 -13.43
N LEU A 77 13.26 -1.88 -12.19
CA LEU A 77 12.94 -1.08 -11.01
C LEU A 77 13.81 0.19 -10.88
N GLY A 78 14.71 0.45 -11.83
CA GLY A 78 15.55 1.64 -11.84
C GLY A 78 16.80 1.54 -10.97
N PHE A 79 17.13 0.35 -10.48
CA PHE A 79 18.39 0.09 -9.80
C PHE A 79 19.43 -0.31 -10.86
N GLU A 80 20.43 0.52 -11.05
CA GLU A 80 21.57 0.16 -11.89
C GLU A 80 22.27 -1.08 -11.33
N GLU A 81 23.22 -1.65 -12.06
CA GLU A 81 24.01 -2.81 -11.60
C GLU A 81 24.81 -2.47 -10.32
N ASN A 82 24.06 -2.28 -9.23
CA ASN A 82 24.63 -2.10 -7.91
C ASN A 82 24.86 -3.47 -7.28
N LYS A 83 26.09 -3.96 -7.40
CA LYS A 83 26.52 -5.27 -6.87
C LYS A 83 26.37 -5.39 -5.35
N SER A 84 26.11 -4.30 -4.64
CA SER A 84 25.92 -4.31 -3.19
C SER A 84 24.46 -4.54 -2.77
N LEU A 85 23.51 -4.55 -3.72
CA LEU A 85 22.10 -4.81 -3.46
C LEU A 85 21.71 -6.19 -3.95
N GLU A 86 21.07 -6.93 -3.07
CA GLU A 86 20.43 -8.21 -3.37
C GLU A 86 18.92 -8.06 -3.49
N LEU A 87 18.27 -9.11 -4.03
CA LEU A 87 16.84 -9.13 -4.27
C LEU A 87 16.29 -10.51 -3.94
N SER A 88 15.20 -10.54 -3.15
CA SER A 88 14.40 -11.74 -2.89
C SER A 88 12.95 -11.54 -3.29
N PHE A 89 12.30 -12.61 -3.78
CA PHE A 89 10.94 -12.63 -4.28
C PHE A 89 9.96 -13.20 -3.25
N PHE A 90 8.74 -12.73 -3.28
CA PHE A 90 7.64 -13.15 -2.41
C PHE A 90 6.32 -13.15 -3.18
N ASP A 91 5.37 -13.97 -2.75
CA ASP A 91 4.03 -14.03 -3.32
C ASP A 91 3.19 -12.77 -3.06
N SER A 92 3.55 -11.98 -2.05
CA SER A 92 2.79 -10.78 -1.70
C SER A 92 3.61 -9.75 -0.92
N GLY A 93 3.19 -8.47 -0.99
CA GLY A 93 3.78 -7.41 -0.18
C GLY A 93 3.66 -7.67 1.34
N SER A 94 2.61 -8.36 1.79
CA SER A 94 2.48 -8.72 3.22
C SER A 94 3.56 -9.68 3.67
N LEU A 95 3.91 -10.69 2.85
CA LEU A 95 5.04 -11.59 3.14
C LEU A 95 6.37 -10.84 3.13
N SER A 96 6.55 -9.89 2.21
CA SER A 96 7.73 -9.02 2.21
C SER A 96 7.83 -8.20 3.50
N ILE A 97 6.72 -7.63 3.98
CA ILE A 97 6.69 -6.88 5.24
C ILE A 97 7.08 -7.77 6.41
N VAL A 98 6.50 -8.98 6.53
CA VAL A 98 6.84 -9.95 7.57
C VAL A 98 8.34 -10.27 7.54
N ASN A 99 8.89 -10.49 6.35
CA ASN A 99 10.30 -10.84 6.18
C ASN A 99 11.23 -9.69 6.59
N VAL A 100 10.89 -8.44 6.21
CA VAL A 100 11.66 -7.26 6.63
C VAL A 100 11.58 -7.07 8.14
N ILE A 101 10.41 -7.19 8.75
CA ILE A 101 10.27 -7.04 10.21
C ILE A 101 11.02 -8.16 10.95
N HIS A 102 10.99 -9.39 10.43
CA HIS A 102 11.83 -10.46 10.96
C HIS A 102 13.32 -10.11 10.90
N LEU A 103 13.79 -9.60 9.74
CA LEU A 103 15.17 -9.12 9.61
C LEU A 103 15.49 -8.05 10.67
N LEU A 104 14.62 -7.04 10.83
CA LEU A 104 14.83 -5.97 11.83
C LEU A 104 15.02 -6.54 13.23
N SER A 105 14.17 -7.51 13.61
CA SER A 105 14.30 -8.21 14.90
C SER A 105 15.64 -8.97 15.01
N LYS A 106 16.07 -9.66 13.95
CA LYS A 106 17.33 -10.44 13.96
C LYS A 106 18.58 -9.58 14.06
N ILE A 107 18.56 -8.37 13.51
CA ILE A 107 19.69 -7.43 13.59
C ILE A 107 19.64 -6.51 14.82
N GLY A 108 18.72 -6.77 15.75
CA GLY A 108 18.63 -6.04 17.02
C GLY A 108 17.93 -4.68 16.94
N ILE A 109 17.09 -4.46 15.94
CA ILE A 109 16.20 -3.29 15.87
C ILE A 109 14.98 -3.56 16.76
N HIS A 110 14.81 -2.75 17.79
CA HIS A 110 13.70 -2.85 18.73
C HIS A 110 12.74 -1.68 18.68
N ASP A 111 13.12 -0.60 18.00
CA ASP A 111 12.32 0.61 17.84
C ASP A 111 12.31 1.06 16.38
N ILE A 112 11.12 1.20 15.81
CA ILE A 112 10.94 1.78 14.48
C ILE A 112 10.12 3.05 14.56
N THR A 113 10.45 4.01 13.71
CA THR A 113 9.69 5.24 13.51
C THR A 113 8.98 5.16 12.18
N ILE A 114 7.65 5.14 12.22
CA ILE A 114 6.78 5.03 11.05
C ILE A 114 6.32 6.42 10.64
N ILE A 115 6.60 6.83 9.41
CA ILE A 115 6.02 8.05 8.84
C ILE A 115 4.59 7.70 8.37
N SER A 116 3.60 8.26 9.06
CA SER A 116 2.18 7.94 8.86
C SER A 116 1.46 9.00 8.02
N PRO A 117 0.52 8.57 7.16
CA PRO A 117 -0.18 7.28 7.15
C PRO A 117 0.65 6.14 6.57
N SER A 118 0.41 4.95 7.08
CA SER A 118 1.10 3.72 6.66
C SER A 118 0.15 2.52 6.65
N TYR A 119 0.60 1.41 6.07
CA TYR A 119 -0.18 0.18 6.08
C TYR A 119 -0.22 -0.42 7.49
N PHE A 120 -1.42 -0.62 8.01
CA PHE A 120 -1.67 -1.06 9.38
C PHE A 120 -0.92 -2.35 9.79
N SER A 121 -0.71 -3.28 8.84
CA SER A 121 -0.04 -4.55 9.13
C SER A 121 1.40 -4.38 9.62
N VAL A 122 2.06 -3.28 9.31
CA VAL A 122 3.43 -3.02 9.77
C VAL A 122 3.48 -3.01 11.30
N GLU A 123 2.62 -2.19 11.93
CA GLU A 123 2.57 -2.10 13.39
C GLU A 123 2.14 -3.42 14.04
N HIS A 124 1.19 -4.15 13.42
CA HIS A 124 0.74 -5.43 13.95
C HIS A 124 1.85 -6.47 13.97
N ILE A 125 2.55 -6.62 12.85
CA ILE A 125 3.63 -7.58 12.76
C ILE A 125 4.77 -7.17 13.71
N CYS A 126 5.07 -5.87 13.84
CA CYS A 126 6.06 -5.39 14.80
C CYS A 126 5.73 -5.81 16.24
N LYS A 127 4.46 -5.74 16.65
CA LYS A 127 4.02 -6.20 17.99
C LYS A 127 4.33 -7.68 18.21
N ASP A 128 4.12 -8.53 17.21
CA ASP A 128 4.41 -9.97 17.28
C ASP A 128 5.92 -10.25 17.44
N TYR A 129 6.75 -9.35 16.94
CA TYR A 129 8.22 -9.41 17.06
C TYR A 129 8.78 -8.59 18.23
N ALA A 130 7.93 -8.07 19.12
CA ALA A 130 8.32 -7.19 20.25
C ALA A 130 9.13 -5.96 19.80
N ILE A 131 8.80 -5.41 18.62
CA ILE A 131 9.36 -4.16 18.11
C ILE A 131 8.39 -3.04 18.42
N ASN A 132 8.88 -1.98 19.08
CA ASN A 132 8.08 -0.80 19.38
C ASN A 132 7.91 0.07 18.13
N CYS A 133 6.68 0.56 17.92
CA CYS A 133 6.38 1.49 16.84
C CYS A 133 6.10 2.88 17.38
N ARG A 134 6.76 3.88 16.81
CA ARG A 134 6.51 5.28 17.05
C ARG A 134 6.10 5.94 15.74
N HIS A 135 5.05 6.78 15.77
CA HIS A 135 4.53 7.43 14.57
C HIS A 135 4.99 8.88 14.48
N VAL A 136 5.41 9.29 13.29
CA VAL A 136 5.54 10.69 12.87
C VAL A 136 4.38 10.96 11.93
N GLU A 137 3.34 11.59 12.46
CA GLU A 137 2.14 11.92 11.67
C GLU A 137 2.45 13.05 10.70
N LEU A 138 2.13 12.85 9.42
CA LEU A 138 2.17 13.92 8.43
C LEU A 138 1.07 14.95 8.72
N GLU A 139 1.33 16.19 8.35
CA GLU A 139 0.32 17.24 8.35
C GLU A 139 -0.27 17.40 6.96
N LYS A 140 -1.60 17.50 6.87
CA LYS A 140 -2.25 17.79 5.59
C LYS A 140 -2.32 19.31 5.37
N GLN A 141 -1.63 19.81 4.35
CA GLN A 141 -1.66 21.20 3.94
C GLN A 141 -2.17 21.32 2.50
N GLY A 142 -3.42 21.75 2.35
CA GLY A 142 -4.08 21.82 1.05
C GLY A 142 -4.06 20.45 0.34
N PRO A 143 -3.48 20.35 -0.87
CA PRO A 143 -3.41 19.09 -1.62
C PRO A 143 -2.28 18.16 -1.15
N SER A 144 -1.33 18.64 -0.35
CA SER A 144 -0.10 17.92 0.00
C SER A 144 -0.13 17.37 1.42
N PHE A 145 0.69 16.33 1.64
CA PHE A 145 1.07 15.86 2.96
C PHE A 145 2.52 16.27 3.20
N ILE A 146 2.78 16.91 4.33
CA ILE A 146 4.11 17.40 4.70
C ILE A 146 4.52 16.84 6.05
N LEU A 147 5.82 16.77 6.28
CA LEU A 147 6.35 16.44 7.60
C LEU A 147 6.10 17.61 8.57
N PRO A 148 5.85 17.32 9.86
CA PRO A 148 5.74 18.37 10.88
C PRO A 148 7.07 19.14 11.01
N ASN A 149 7.01 20.42 11.37
CA ASN A 149 8.18 21.32 11.40
C ASN A 149 9.36 20.82 12.27
N ASN A 150 9.11 19.90 13.20
CA ASN A 150 10.13 19.33 14.09
C ASN A 150 10.56 17.90 13.71
N TYR A 151 10.25 17.47 12.48
CA TYR A 151 10.51 16.08 12.04
C TYR A 151 11.97 15.67 12.19
N ASP A 152 12.94 16.58 11.98
CA ASP A 152 14.36 16.30 12.13
C ASP A 152 14.70 15.78 13.53
N LYS A 153 14.09 16.40 14.58
CA LYS A 153 14.24 15.95 15.95
C LYS A 153 13.58 14.61 16.23
N MET A 154 12.46 14.36 15.56
CA MET A 154 11.69 13.13 15.72
C MET A 154 12.35 11.94 15.01
N LEU A 155 13.02 12.18 13.90
CA LEU A 155 13.72 11.16 13.11
C LEU A 155 15.19 10.99 13.51
N LYS A 156 15.75 11.94 14.24
CA LYS A 156 17.15 11.88 14.68
C LYS A 156 17.37 10.70 15.65
N ASN A 157 18.43 9.94 15.40
CA ASN A 157 18.83 8.78 16.20
C ASN A 157 17.78 7.64 16.21
N CYS A 158 16.90 7.56 15.22
CA CYS A 158 16.05 6.39 15.04
C CYS A 158 16.88 5.18 14.64
N GLN A 159 16.57 4.02 15.19
CA GLN A 159 17.18 2.76 14.72
C GLN A 159 16.73 2.43 13.31
N CYS A 160 15.43 2.62 13.06
CA CYS A 160 14.83 2.38 11.75
C CYS A 160 13.73 3.40 11.46
N ILE A 161 13.67 3.88 10.21
CA ILE A 161 12.59 4.70 9.69
C ILE A 161 11.82 3.88 8.66
N TRP A 162 10.49 3.80 8.81
CA TRP A 162 9.58 3.17 7.86
C TRP A 162 8.78 4.23 7.11
N LEU A 163 8.87 4.20 5.79
CA LEU A 163 8.23 5.17 4.89
C LEU A 163 7.40 4.43 3.84
N THR A 164 6.24 4.97 3.47
CA THR A 164 5.42 4.47 2.36
C THR A 164 5.43 5.45 1.20
N ASN A 165 5.70 4.97 -0.01
CA ASN A 165 5.63 5.74 -1.26
C ASN A 165 4.71 5.03 -2.27
N PRO A 166 3.68 5.70 -2.84
CA PRO A 166 3.18 7.04 -2.46
C PRO A 166 2.70 7.09 -1.01
N VAL A 167 2.45 8.28 -0.48
CA VAL A 167 1.81 8.45 0.84
C VAL A 167 0.57 7.55 0.88
N TYR A 168 0.49 6.71 1.89
CA TYR A 168 -0.42 5.55 1.90
C TYR A 168 -1.87 5.94 1.60
N CYS A 169 -2.51 5.22 0.69
CA CYS A 169 -3.89 5.40 0.22
C CYS A 169 -4.25 6.76 -0.40
N THR A 170 -3.30 7.68 -0.58
CA THR A 170 -3.57 9.00 -1.19
C THR A 170 -3.24 9.04 -2.67
N GLY A 171 -2.31 8.20 -3.12
CA GLY A 171 -1.74 8.27 -4.46
C GLY A 171 -0.84 9.49 -4.69
N THR A 172 -0.48 10.23 -3.63
CA THR A 172 0.42 11.38 -3.66
C THR A 172 1.86 10.92 -3.44
N TYR A 173 2.73 11.21 -4.37
CA TYR A 173 4.14 10.85 -4.31
C TYR A 173 4.97 11.91 -3.60
N TRP A 174 6.06 11.48 -2.98
CA TRP A 174 7.01 12.36 -2.34
C TRP A 174 7.75 13.21 -3.37
N GLU A 175 7.95 14.49 -3.03
CA GLU A 175 8.70 15.42 -3.85
C GLU A 175 10.22 15.21 -3.71
N GLU A 176 10.98 15.67 -4.69
CA GLU A 176 12.44 15.52 -4.73
C GLU A 176 13.14 16.17 -3.54
N ASN A 177 12.67 17.34 -3.10
CA ASN A 177 13.19 18.00 -1.91
C ASN A 177 13.08 17.15 -0.65
N PHE A 178 11.98 16.39 -0.50
CA PHE A 178 11.84 15.47 0.62
C PHE A 178 12.89 14.35 0.56
N ILE A 179 13.13 13.80 -0.63
CA ILE A 179 14.10 12.72 -0.85
C ILE A 179 15.51 13.21 -0.50
N ASN A 180 15.86 14.42 -0.91
CA ASN A 180 17.16 15.03 -0.61
C ASN A 180 17.32 15.24 0.90
N ASN A 181 16.30 15.80 1.56
CA ASN A 181 16.32 16.00 3.03
C ASN A 181 16.41 14.66 3.78
N LEU A 182 15.76 13.62 3.27
CA LEU A 182 15.85 12.28 3.87
C LEU A 182 17.26 11.70 3.71
N ASN A 183 17.87 11.84 2.54
CA ASN A 183 19.26 11.46 2.32
C ASN A 183 20.21 12.18 3.30
N ASP A 184 20.09 13.50 3.42
CA ASP A 184 20.91 14.31 4.35
C ASP A 184 20.72 13.88 5.81
N LEU A 185 19.49 13.51 6.18
CA LEU A 185 19.16 13.10 7.55
C LEU A 185 19.79 11.75 7.94
N ILE A 186 19.87 10.82 6.98
CA ILE A 186 20.38 9.45 7.23
C ILE A 186 21.85 9.30 6.88
N GLU A 187 22.43 10.25 6.15
CA GLU A 187 23.83 10.21 5.76
C GLU A 187 24.74 10.21 7.01
N GLY A 188 25.72 9.31 7.04
CA GLY A 188 26.64 9.16 8.14
C GLY A 188 26.03 8.62 9.45
N THR A 189 24.76 8.20 9.43
CA THR A 189 24.10 7.58 10.58
C THR A 189 24.02 6.07 10.44
N ASP A 190 23.69 5.38 11.55
CA ASP A 190 23.39 3.96 11.57
C ASP A 190 21.90 3.65 11.34
N THR A 191 21.10 4.64 11.02
CA THR A 191 19.66 4.50 10.79
C THR A 191 19.39 3.62 9.56
N LEU A 192 18.57 2.58 9.74
CA LEU A 192 18.06 1.78 8.64
C LEU A 192 16.81 2.45 8.05
N LEU A 193 16.74 2.56 6.75
CA LEU A 193 15.56 3.06 6.06
C LEU A 193 14.81 1.91 5.40
N VAL A 194 13.52 1.77 5.67
CA VAL A 194 12.63 0.86 4.95
C VAL A 194 11.63 1.68 4.16
N ILE A 195 11.58 1.46 2.85
CA ILE A 195 10.64 2.14 1.96
C ILE A 195 9.67 1.11 1.40
N ASP A 196 8.40 1.20 1.81
CA ASP A 196 7.32 0.40 1.23
C ASP A 196 6.75 1.12 0.00
N GLU A 197 7.15 0.65 -1.16
CA GLU A 197 6.72 1.14 -2.47
C GLU A 197 5.74 0.18 -3.15
N SER A 198 5.05 -0.66 -2.35
CA SER A 198 4.11 -1.64 -2.88
C SER A 198 2.95 -1.06 -3.68
N LEU A 199 2.61 0.21 -3.47
CA LEU A 199 1.57 0.93 -4.22
C LEU A 199 2.13 1.87 -5.30
N SER A 200 3.45 1.93 -5.45
CA SER A 200 4.10 2.78 -6.45
C SER A 200 4.04 2.20 -7.85
N GLU A 201 3.94 3.09 -8.81
CA GLU A 201 4.31 2.77 -10.19
C GLU A 201 5.84 2.67 -10.29
N ILE A 202 6.33 1.76 -11.13
CA ILE A 202 7.77 1.50 -11.26
C ILE A 202 8.60 2.74 -11.65
N HIS A 203 8.01 3.65 -12.42
CA HIS A 203 8.69 4.89 -12.85
C HIS A 203 8.68 6.00 -11.78
N ARG A 204 8.08 5.75 -10.62
CA ARG A 204 7.93 6.70 -9.53
C ARG A 204 8.50 6.20 -8.22
N LEU A 205 9.33 5.17 -8.29
CA LEU A 205 10.07 4.71 -7.13
C LEU A 205 11.05 5.81 -6.68
N ILE A 206 11.13 6.02 -5.37
CA ILE A 206 12.10 6.95 -4.77
C ILE A 206 13.35 6.22 -4.28
N SER A 207 13.23 4.95 -3.95
CA SER A 207 14.34 4.14 -3.43
C SER A 207 15.58 4.11 -4.33
N PRO A 208 15.50 4.13 -5.68
CA PRO A 208 16.71 4.25 -6.51
C PRO A 208 17.46 5.56 -6.34
N LYS A 209 16.82 6.61 -5.80
CA LYS A 209 17.40 7.92 -5.53
C LYS A 209 18.00 8.04 -4.12
N ILE A 210 17.84 7.02 -3.29
CA ILE A 210 18.36 7.00 -1.93
C ILE A 210 19.81 6.55 -1.97
N SER A 211 20.70 7.39 -1.46
CA SER A 211 22.14 7.13 -1.44
C SER A 211 22.58 6.16 -0.34
N SER A 212 21.71 5.91 0.64
CA SER A 212 22.05 5.10 1.79
C SER A 212 22.27 3.63 1.45
N ARG A 213 23.43 3.11 1.89
CA ARG A 213 23.72 1.66 1.85
C ARG A 213 22.89 0.85 2.84
N ARG A 214 22.04 1.52 3.64
CA ARG A 214 21.17 0.92 4.65
C ARG A 214 19.70 1.08 4.29
N CYS A 215 19.38 1.09 3.00
CA CYS A 215 18.01 1.15 2.52
C CYS A 215 17.50 -0.25 2.16
N ILE A 216 16.32 -0.57 2.65
CA ILE A 216 15.53 -1.75 2.24
C ILE A 216 14.29 -1.25 1.52
N THR A 217 14.04 -1.79 0.34
CA THR A 217 12.86 -1.44 -0.47
C THR A 217 11.94 -2.62 -0.60
N ILE A 218 10.65 -2.40 -0.36
CA ILE A 218 9.58 -3.36 -0.66
C ILE A 218 8.81 -2.83 -1.85
N THR A 219 8.61 -3.62 -2.90
CA THR A 219 7.74 -3.25 -4.01
C THR A 219 6.88 -4.40 -4.50
N SER A 220 5.70 -4.10 -5.01
CA SER A 220 4.74 -5.05 -5.57
C SER A 220 4.21 -4.53 -6.90
N PRO A 221 4.98 -4.65 -7.99
CA PRO A 221 4.70 -3.95 -9.26
C PRO A 221 3.30 -4.21 -9.83
N HIS A 222 2.75 -5.39 -9.60
CA HIS A 222 1.44 -5.77 -10.11
C HIS A 222 0.26 -5.11 -9.39
N LYS A 223 0.48 -4.47 -8.23
CA LYS A 223 -0.57 -3.67 -7.59
C LYS A 223 -0.95 -2.46 -8.45
N ALA A 224 0.01 -1.83 -9.11
CA ALA A 224 -0.25 -0.75 -10.05
C ALA A 224 -1.06 -1.21 -11.29
N LEU A 225 -1.02 -2.50 -11.60
CA LEU A 225 -1.81 -3.12 -12.68
C LEU A 225 -3.20 -3.57 -12.23
N CYS A 226 -3.52 -3.48 -10.94
CA CYS A 226 -4.78 -3.98 -10.38
C CYS A 226 -5.01 -5.49 -10.59
N THR A 227 -3.94 -6.28 -10.74
CA THR A 227 -3.99 -7.73 -10.91
C THR A 227 -3.74 -8.46 -9.58
N ASN A 228 -4.63 -8.25 -8.61
CA ASN A 228 -4.41 -8.72 -7.24
C ASN A 228 -4.23 -10.24 -7.08
N GLY A 229 -4.78 -11.03 -8.00
CA GLY A 229 -4.64 -12.50 -8.01
C GLY A 229 -3.35 -12.99 -8.65
N ILE A 230 -2.73 -12.17 -9.52
CA ILE A 230 -1.46 -12.48 -10.18
C ILE A 230 -0.51 -11.36 -9.84
N LYS A 231 0.37 -11.65 -8.92
CA LYS A 231 1.29 -10.67 -8.34
C LYS A 231 2.51 -11.36 -7.78
N PHE A 232 3.54 -10.57 -7.62
CA PHE A 232 4.67 -10.87 -6.77
C PHE A 232 5.06 -9.62 -5.99
N SER A 233 5.90 -9.78 -5.02
CA SER A 233 6.59 -8.71 -4.32
C SER A 233 8.06 -9.00 -4.27
N VAL A 234 8.88 -7.96 -4.18
CA VAL A 234 10.31 -8.09 -3.98
C VAL A 234 10.76 -7.24 -2.80
N ILE A 235 11.80 -7.72 -2.15
CA ILE A 235 12.62 -6.92 -1.24
C ILE A 235 13.96 -6.71 -1.91
N LEU A 236 14.39 -5.43 -2.03
CA LEU A 236 15.78 -5.09 -2.36
C LEU A 236 16.47 -4.67 -1.06
N PHE A 237 17.65 -5.19 -0.82
CA PHE A 237 18.34 -5.00 0.46
C PHE A 237 19.86 -5.09 0.28
N PRO A 238 20.64 -4.50 1.20
CA PRO A 238 22.09 -4.66 1.22
C PRO A 238 22.54 -6.11 1.36
N SER A 239 23.51 -6.53 0.57
CA SER A 239 23.97 -7.94 0.48
C SER A 239 24.39 -8.54 1.82
N GLN A 240 24.79 -7.73 2.80
CA GLN A 240 25.10 -8.20 4.15
C GLN A 240 23.92 -8.89 4.89
N TYR A 241 22.70 -8.71 4.40
CA TYR A 241 21.48 -9.33 4.99
C TYR A 241 21.01 -10.58 4.23
N SER A 242 21.70 -10.97 3.15
CA SER A 242 21.26 -12.07 2.26
C SER A 242 21.00 -13.35 3.02
N GLN A 243 21.93 -13.77 3.88
CA GLN A 243 21.77 -15.04 4.60
C GLN A 243 20.49 -15.07 5.46
N ILE A 244 20.14 -13.95 6.11
CA ILE A 244 18.94 -13.89 6.95
C ILE A 244 17.69 -13.90 6.08
N ILE A 245 17.66 -13.05 5.05
CA ILE A 245 16.47 -12.88 4.19
C ILE A 245 16.20 -14.14 3.39
N ASP A 246 17.20 -14.74 2.74
CA ASP A 246 17.02 -15.90 1.88
C ASP A 246 16.59 -17.12 2.69
N THR A 247 17.27 -17.40 3.81
CA THR A 247 16.88 -18.50 4.70
C THR A 247 15.45 -18.35 5.19
N TRP A 248 15.06 -17.13 5.58
CA TRP A 248 13.74 -16.90 6.14
C TRP A 248 12.66 -16.84 5.07
N SER A 249 12.98 -16.36 3.87
CA SER A 249 12.06 -16.39 2.73
C SER A 249 11.69 -17.82 2.37
N ASP A 250 12.66 -18.73 2.32
CA ASP A 250 12.43 -20.13 2.00
C ASP A 250 11.60 -20.83 3.08
N ILE A 251 11.80 -20.47 4.37
CA ILE A 251 10.99 -21.01 5.47
C ILE A 251 9.55 -20.49 5.44
N LEU A 252 9.35 -19.17 5.25
CA LEU A 252 8.02 -18.54 5.30
C LEU A 252 7.19 -18.79 4.05
N THR A 253 7.83 -18.74 2.90
CA THR A 253 7.14 -18.79 1.61
C THR A 253 7.11 -20.23 1.07
N GLY A 254 8.12 -21.02 1.44
CA GLY A 254 8.40 -22.27 0.73
C GLY A 254 8.78 -21.95 -0.71
N CYS A 255 8.20 -22.66 -1.67
CA CYS A 255 8.35 -22.32 -3.08
C CYS A 255 7.44 -21.13 -3.45
N LEU A 256 7.85 -20.38 -4.47
CA LEU A 256 7.02 -19.35 -5.08
C LEU A 256 5.81 -19.97 -5.78
N SER A 257 4.66 -19.37 -5.64
CA SER A 257 3.46 -19.80 -6.36
C SER A 257 3.62 -19.61 -7.87
N LEU A 258 2.93 -20.42 -8.65
CA LEU A 258 2.87 -20.26 -10.10
C LEU A 258 2.40 -18.86 -10.48
N SER A 259 1.49 -18.26 -9.69
CA SER A 259 1.03 -16.89 -9.85
C SER A 259 2.16 -15.88 -9.73
N ALA A 260 3.05 -16.04 -8.75
CA ALA A 260 4.21 -15.16 -8.55
C ALA A 260 5.23 -15.32 -9.67
N LEU A 261 5.57 -16.55 -10.03
CA LEU A 261 6.49 -16.83 -11.15
C LEU A 261 5.98 -16.22 -12.46
N THR A 262 4.69 -16.39 -12.73
CA THR A 262 3.99 -15.76 -13.85
C THR A 262 4.15 -14.25 -13.84
N ALA A 263 3.89 -13.64 -12.69
CA ALA A 263 3.97 -12.21 -12.55
C ALA A 263 5.41 -11.69 -12.72
N ILE A 264 6.42 -12.42 -12.26
CA ILE A 264 7.83 -12.09 -12.47
C ILE A 264 8.16 -12.06 -13.97
N HIS A 265 7.78 -13.12 -14.70
CA HIS A 265 8.00 -13.20 -16.14
C HIS A 265 7.26 -12.08 -16.90
N HIS A 266 6.01 -11.81 -16.56
CA HIS A 266 5.25 -10.71 -17.14
C HIS A 266 5.91 -9.36 -16.85
N PHE A 267 6.39 -9.16 -15.62
CA PHE A 267 7.03 -7.90 -15.24
C PHE A 267 8.25 -7.56 -16.08
N ILE A 268 9.11 -8.52 -16.39
CA ILE A 268 10.32 -8.30 -17.21
C ILE A 268 10.03 -8.30 -18.72
N SER A 269 8.81 -8.63 -19.15
CA SER A 269 8.39 -8.55 -20.55
C SER A 269 8.03 -7.12 -20.97
N ALA A 270 7.93 -6.89 -22.29
CA ALA A 270 7.42 -5.64 -22.84
C ALA A 270 5.92 -5.43 -22.55
N ASP A 271 5.16 -6.51 -22.42
CA ASP A 271 3.71 -6.47 -22.23
C ASP A 271 3.29 -5.77 -20.95
N TYR A 272 4.17 -5.77 -19.90
CA TYR A 272 3.90 -5.09 -18.64
C TYR A 272 3.64 -3.60 -18.83
N ASP A 273 4.46 -2.92 -19.64
CA ASP A 273 4.36 -1.47 -19.83
C ASP A 273 3.13 -1.09 -20.65
N ASP A 274 2.80 -1.90 -21.66
CA ASP A 274 1.58 -1.74 -22.46
C ASP A 274 0.33 -1.94 -21.61
N TYR A 275 0.34 -2.95 -20.73
CA TYR A 275 -0.75 -3.21 -19.80
C TYR A 275 -0.90 -2.05 -18.80
N LEU A 276 0.19 -1.57 -18.22
CA LEU A 276 0.20 -0.43 -17.30
C LEU A 276 -0.40 0.82 -17.97
N LEU A 277 -0.05 1.09 -19.22
CA LEU A 277 -0.61 2.21 -19.98
C LEU A 277 -2.12 2.07 -20.17
N CYS A 278 -2.59 0.85 -20.45
CA CYS A 278 -4.01 0.54 -20.60
C CYS A 278 -4.78 0.79 -19.28
N VAL A 279 -4.24 0.28 -18.17
CA VAL A 279 -4.82 0.49 -16.82
C VAL A 279 -4.89 1.97 -16.49
N LYS A 280 -3.83 2.73 -16.75
CA LYS A 280 -3.81 4.19 -16.50
C LYS A 280 -4.91 4.93 -17.24
N LYS A 281 -5.15 4.60 -18.51
CA LYS A 281 -6.23 5.24 -19.30
C LYS A 281 -7.61 4.98 -18.68
N ILE A 282 -7.85 3.75 -18.24
CA ILE A 282 -9.13 3.38 -17.61
C ILE A 282 -9.29 4.06 -16.25
N VAL A 283 -8.25 4.04 -15.43
CA VAL A 283 -8.25 4.70 -14.12
C VAL A 283 -8.51 6.20 -14.27
N GLU A 284 -7.86 6.87 -15.23
CA GLU A 284 -8.07 8.29 -15.47
C GLU A 284 -9.50 8.58 -15.93
N HIS A 285 -10.07 7.78 -16.82
CA HIS A 285 -11.47 7.89 -17.22
C HIS A 285 -12.40 7.77 -16.02
N ASN A 286 -12.21 6.77 -15.18
CA ASN A 286 -12.99 6.52 -13.97
C ASN A 286 -12.83 7.67 -12.96
N LYS A 287 -11.60 8.18 -12.79
CA LYS A 287 -11.31 9.32 -11.95
C LYS A 287 -12.12 10.54 -12.35
N GLN A 288 -12.19 10.85 -13.64
CA GLN A 288 -12.98 11.99 -14.13
C GLN A 288 -14.47 11.84 -13.79
N ALA A 289 -15.04 10.64 -13.86
CA ALA A 289 -16.42 10.40 -13.45
C ALA A 289 -16.64 10.65 -11.94
N VAL A 290 -15.72 10.17 -11.09
CA VAL A 290 -15.75 10.40 -9.65
C VAL A 290 -15.59 11.89 -9.34
N LEU A 291 -14.65 12.59 -9.98
CA LEU A 291 -14.39 14.00 -9.76
C LEU A 291 -15.59 14.90 -10.10
N LYS A 292 -16.44 14.53 -11.05
CA LYS A 292 -17.68 15.25 -11.33
C LYS A 292 -18.60 15.28 -10.10
N ILE A 293 -18.72 14.16 -9.41
CA ILE A 293 -19.52 14.06 -8.17
C ILE A 293 -18.85 14.86 -7.05
N LEU A 294 -17.54 14.66 -6.81
CA LEU A 294 -16.84 15.36 -5.73
C LEU A 294 -16.92 16.89 -5.88
N LYS A 295 -16.76 17.40 -7.10
CA LYS A 295 -16.87 18.84 -7.41
C LYS A 295 -18.28 19.36 -7.21
N LYS A 296 -19.32 18.59 -7.62
CA LYS A 296 -20.74 18.95 -7.43
C LYS A 296 -21.06 19.22 -5.96
N TYR A 297 -20.50 18.40 -5.06
CA TYR A 297 -20.73 18.51 -3.62
C TYR A 297 -19.61 19.21 -2.85
N LYS A 298 -18.62 19.77 -3.54
CA LYS A 298 -17.45 20.49 -2.98
C LYS A 298 -16.66 19.63 -1.96
N ILE A 299 -16.59 18.33 -2.19
CA ILE A 299 -15.84 17.39 -1.35
C ILE A 299 -14.34 17.53 -1.63
N GLN A 300 -13.55 17.63 -0.57
CA GLN A 300 -12.09 17.66 -0.68
C GLN A 300 -11.54 16.27 -1.02
N TYR A 301 -10.49 16.25 -1.82
CA TYR A 301 -9.81 15.03 -2.28
C TYR A 301 -8.34 15.31 -2.58
N ASP A 302 -7.54 14.26 -2.72
CA ASP A 302 -6.13 14.38 -3.09
C ASP A 302 -5.98 14.75 -4.57
N THR A 303 -5.78 16.01 -4.84
CA THR A 303 -5.68 16.54 -6.23
C THR A 303 -4.41 16.05 -6.94
N LEU A 304 -3.35 15.73 -6.18
CA LEU A 304 -2.07 15.23 -6.70
C LEU A 304 -2.05 13.70 -6.88
N SER A 305 -3.15 13.01 -6.57
CA SER A 305 -3.21 11.56 -6.71
C SER A 305 -2.99 11.12 -8.17
N ASN A 306 -2.06 10.19 -8.35
CA ASN A 306 -1.75 9.54 -9.63
C ASN A 306 -1.81 8.00 -9.49
N SER A 307 -2.75 7.51 -8.68
CA SER A 307 -2.95 6.10 -8.39
C SER A 307 -4.39 5.70 -8.70
N TYR A 308 -4.66 4.41 -8.68
CA TYR A 308 -6.03 3.88 -8.69
C TYR A 308 -6.78 4.07 -7.35
N LEU A 309 -6.10 4.58 -6.33
CA LEU A 309 -6.69 4.97 -5.05
C LEU A 309 -6.77 6.50 -4.97
N LEU A 310 -7.89 6.99 -4.44
CA LEU A 310 -8.14 8.41 -4.22
C LEU A 310 -8.76 8.58 -2.84
N SER A 311 -8.12 9.33 -1.95
CA SER A 311 -8.73 9.67 -0.66
C SER A 311 -9.59 10.92 -0.76
N ILE A 312 -10.73 10.90 -0.05
CA ILE A 312 -11.67 12.02 0.09
C ILE A 312 -11.84 12.37 1.56
N TYR A 313 -12.21 13.65 1.84
CA TYR A 313 -12.12 14.24 3.16
C TYR A 313 -13.38 15.03 3.51
N PHE A 314 -13.93 14.80 4.71
CA PHE A 314 -15.03 15.52 5.32
C PHE A 314 -14.50 16.21 6.58
N LEU A 315 -13.89 17.38 6.42
CA LEU A 315 -13.15 18.08 7.49
C LEU A 315 -14.02 18.45 8.69
N ASN A 316 -15.31 18.64 8.47
CA ASN A 316 -16.27 19.03 9.52
C ASN A 316 -16.81 17.83 10.32
N LEU A 317 -16.49 16.59 9.91
CA LEU A 317 -16.91 15.39 10.63
C LEU A 317 -15.78 14.88 11.51
N PRO A 318 -16.10 14.27 12.67
CA PRO A 318 -15.08 13.71 13.54
C PRO A 318 -14.23 12.65 12.82
N TYR A 319 -12.91 12.72 13.02
CA TYR A 319 -11.94 11.78 12.48
C TYR A 319 -12.31 10.31 12.79
N ASN A 320 -12.82 10.06 14.00
CA ASN A 320 -13.19 8.74 14.49
C ASN A 320 -14.68 8.43 14.35
N TYR A 321 -15.41 9.11 13.45
CA TYR A 321 -16.86 8.93 13.26
C TYR A 321 -17.27 7.46 13.09
N PHE A 322 -16.48 6.68 12.37
CA PHE A 322 -16.74 5.25 12.12
C PHE A 322 -16.10 4.30 13.16
N ASP A 323 -15.60 4.81 14.29
CA ASP A 323 -15.19 3.94 15.40
C ASP A 323 -16.40 3.43 16.17
N GLU A 324 -17.55 4.13 16.06
CA GLU A 324 -18.81 3.71 16.64
C GLU A 324 -19.60 2.82 15.67
N LYS A 325 -19.86 1.58 16.08
CA LYS A 325 -20.64 0.60 15.32
C LYS A 325 -22.00 1.14 14.88
N THR A 326 -22.67 1.94 15.71
CA THR A 326 -23.96 2.56 15.40
C THR A 326 -23.90 3.50 14.20
N ASN A 327 -22.78 4.22 14.03
CA ASN A 327 -22.57 5.14 12.90
C ASN A 327 -22.32 4.36 11.61
N ILE A 328 -21.55 3.27 11.67
CA ILE A 328 -21.35 2.36 10.54
C ILE A 328 -22.72 1.79 10.08
N ILE A 329 -23.50 1.31 11.03
CA ILE A 329 -24.82 0.74 10.76
C ILE A 329 -25.74 1.75 10.06
N LYS A 330 -25.89 2.95 10.64
CA LYS A 330 -26.70 4.02 10.06
C LYS A 330 -26.23 4.42 8.65
N PHE A 331 -24.94 4.50 8.46
CA PHE A 331 -24.33 4.82 7.15
C PHE A 331 -24.71 3.76 6.11
N ILE A 332 -24.48 2.48 6.42
CA ILE A 332 -24.78 1.37 5.50
C ILE A 332 -26.29 1.33 5.17
N ASP A 333 -27.15 1.43 6.17
CA ASP A 333 -28.61 1.37 5.97
C ASP A 333 -29.12 2.55 5.11
N SER A 334 -28.50 3.72 5.26
CA SER A 334 -28.92 4.93 4.52
C SER A 334 -28.37 4.99 3.10
N THR A 335 -27.20 4.39 2.85
CA THR A 335 -26.47 4.60 1.59
C THR A 335 -26.40 3.38 0.70
N ALA A 336 -26.63 2.17 1.25
CA ALA A 336 -26.32 0.89 0.62
C ALA A 336 -24.85 0.75 0.19
N ALA A 337 -23.96 1.47 0.88
CA ALA A 337 -22.50 1.45 0.66
C ALA A 337 -21.78 1.23 1.98
N TYR A 338 -20.53 0.83 1.90
CA TYR A 338 -19.62 0.83 3.03
C TYR A 338 -18.23 1.30 2.60
N VAL A 339 -17.45 1.79 3.55
CA VAL A 339 -16.13 2.38 3.32
C VAL A 339 -15.16 1.88 4.36
N ILE A 340 -13.88 1.95 4.04
CA ILE A 340 -12.79 1.74 5.00
C ILE A 340 -12.26 3.11 5.38
N PRO A 341 -12.47 3.53 6.64
CA PRO A 341 -12.02 4.85 7.10
C PRO A 341 -10.50 4.92 7.16
N ASN A 342 -9.96 6.07 6.78
CA ASN A 342 -8.52 6.31 6.80
C ASN A 342 -7.94 6.39 8.23
N SER A 343 -8.79 6.63 9.24
CA SER A 343 -8.40 6.58 10.67
C SER A 343 -7.72 5.27 11.05
N ARG A 344 -8.08 4.17 10.38
CA ARG A 344 -7.49 2.84 10.59
C ARG A 344 -6.02 2.72 10.12
N ASN A 345 -5.49 3.73 9.43
CA ASN A 345 -4.13 3.75 8.87
C ASN A 345 -3.31 4.95 9.37
N HIS A 346 -3.61 5.45 10.53
CA HIS A 346 -2.92 6.58 11.16
C HIS A 346 -2.86 7.84 10.26
N PHE A 347 -3.97 8.15 9.58
CA PHE A 347 -4.09 9.44 8.92
C PHE A 347 -4.12 10.57 9.95
N PRO A 348 -3.70 11.79 9.58
CA PRO A 348 -3.75 12.93 10.50
C PRO A 348 -5.18 13.23 10.96
N LYS A 349 -5.37 13.49 12.25
CA LYS A 349 -6.70 13.87 12.80
C LYS A 349 -7.27 15.11 12.14
N SER A 350 -6.40 16.00 11.65
CA SER A 350 -6.77 17.21 10.90
C SER A 350 -7.49 16.94 9.57
N THR A 351 -7.47 15.68 9.08
CA THR A 351 -8.21 15.29 7.87
C THR A 351 -9.71 15.09 8.10
N GLY A 352 -10.18 15.15 9.35
CA GLY A 352 -11.55 14.79 9.68
C GLY A 352 -11.89 13.36 9.29
N LEU A 353 -13.17 13.07 9.07
CA LEU A 353 -13.57 11.80 8.50
C LEU A 353 -13.07 11.70 7.06
N SER A 354 -12.34 10.67 6.77
CA SER A 354 -11.80 10.41 5.44
C SER A 354 -11.80 8.93 5.11
N PHE A 355 -11.86 8.61 3.82
CA PHE A 355 -11.72 7.24 3.33
C PHE A 355 -11.23 7.23 1.89
N ARG A 356 -10.67 6.11 1.48
CA ARG A 356 -10.19 5.91 0.13
C ARG A 356 -11.29 5.41 -0.80
N LEU A 357 -11.21 5.81 -2.05
CA LEU A 357 -12.01 5.30 -3.17
C LEU A 357 -11.13 4.43 -4.06
N ASN A 358 -11.68 3.32 -4.57
CA ASN A 358 -11.02 2.49 -5.58
C ASN A 358 -11.54 2.88 -6.98
N LEU A 359 -10.70 3.52 -7.75
CA LEU A 359 -11.04 3.97 -9.11
C LEU A 359 -11.14 2.81 -10.11
N CYS A 360 -10.62 1.62 -9.78
CA CYS A 360 -10.77 0.41 -10.62
C CYS A 360 -12.14 -0.27 -10.46
N SER A 361 -12.90 0.11 -9.44
CA SER A 361 -14.23 -0.47 -9.17
C SER A 361 -15.37 0.40 -9.70
N VAL A 362 -15.07 1.51 -10.35
CA VAL A 362 -16.08 2.50 -10.79
C VAL A 362 -17.06 1.88 -11.80
N SER A 363 -18.34 2.00 -11.50
CA SER A 363 -19.49 1.60 -12.32
C SER A 363 -20.63 2.58 -12.07
N GLU A 364 -21.74 2.48 -12.77
CA GLU A 364 -22.92 3.32 -12.50
C GLU A 364 -23.45 3.10 -11.08
N LYS A 365 -23.52 1.85 -10.61
CA LYS A 365 -23.90 1.53 -9.23
C LYS A 365 -22.92 2.15 -8.21
N TYR A 366 -21.62 2.08 -8.48
CA TYR A 366 -20.60 2.68 -7.63
C TYR A 366 -20.76 4.20 -7.54
N LEU A 367 -20.95 4.88 -8.66
CA LEU A 367 -21.14 6.33 -8.68
C LEU A 367 -22.41 6.75 -7.97
N TYR A 368 -23.50 5.99 -8.11
CA TYR A 368 -24.75 6.22 -7.39
C TYR A 368 -24.56 6.04 -5.86
N ALA A 369 -23.88 4.95 -5.45
CA ALA A 369 -23.60 4.70 -4.05
C ALA A 369 -22.68 5.77 -3.44
N LEU A 370 -21.66 6.21 -4.19
CA LEU A 370 -20.77 7.31 -3.80
C LEU A 370 -21.56 8.60 -3.59
N GLU A 371 -22.46 8.96 -4.51
CA GLU A 371 -23.25 10.16 -4.40
C GLU A 371 -24.16 10.13 -3.16
N ARG A 372 -24.83 8.99 -2.88
CA ARG A 372 -25.62 8.78 -1.67
C ARG A 372 -24.79 8.89 -0.40
N ALA A 373 -23.57 8.31 -0.39
CA ALA A 373 -22.66 8.40 0.73
C ALA A 373 -22.27 9.84 1.03
N ILE A 374 -21.96 10.62 -0.01
CA ILE A 374 -21.62 12.03 0.12
C ILE A 374 -22.82 12.84 0.66
N ILE A 375 -24.02 12.64 0.11
CA ILE A 375 -25.24 13.33 0.58
C ILE A 375 -25.49 13.03 2.06
N TYR A 376 -25.40 11.76 2.45
CA TYR A 376 -25.60 11.33 3.84
C TYR A 376 -24.60 12.04 4.77
N LEU A 377 -23.30 11.95 4.47
CA LEU A 377 -22.25 12.54 5.30
C LEU A 377 -22.31 14.08 5.33
N SER A 378 -22.69 14.71 4.23
CA SER A 378 -22.84 16.17 4.18
C SER A 378 -24.03 16.69 5.00
N ASN A 379 -25.03 15.84 5.25
CA ASN A 379 -26.20 16.19 6.08
C ASN A 379 -26.00 15.94 7.58
N LEU A 380 -24.83 15.38 7.97
CA LEU A 380 -24.46 15.19 9.38
C LEU A 380 -23.84 16.46 10.01
N ASN A 381 -23.59 17.50 9.22
CA ASN A 381 -23.00 18.78 9.64
C ASN A 381 -24.04 19.74 10.24
#